data_3832d7edbd2ad9cfcff30f63a454bb1f
#
_entry.id   3832d7edbd2ad9cfcff30f63a454bb1f
#
_cell.length_a   1.000
_cell.length_b   1.000
_cell.length_c   1.000
_cell.angle_alpha   90.00
_cell.angle_beta   90.00
_cell.angle_gamma   90.00
#
_symmetry.space_group_name_H-M   'P 1'
#
loop_
_entity.id
_entity.type
_entity.pdbx_description
1 polymer ?
#
loop_
_entity_poly.entity_id
_entity_poly.type
_entity_poly.pdbx_seq_one_letter_code
_entity_poly.pdbx_strand_id
1 'polypeptide(L)'
;MNPIGRNKAVRVLVASVLTTSFMVAPALGWGRVGHRVAGKIAESRLTPAAKAAVAALLEPGESIADVSTWADDVRRDRRETGPWHYINIPISEPKYDAKFVPKEGCVVTKIDDFRKILADTKAPRLERQEALKFLIHFVEDMHQPVHVGHRNDRGGNDLQVQFFGEGSNLHSVWDSGLLTRAKHSESEWVEILSKAITPEQAEVWSKGTPEDWATESLEIAKLAYKSQPDGAELKKGAKLGQAYEDANLP
;
A
#
# COMPACT_ATOMS: atom_id res chain seq x y z
N MET A 1 -59.49 52.83 27.17
CA MET A 1 -59.74 51.58 26.46
C MET A 1 -58.53 51.29 25.64
N ASN A 2 -57.74 50.31 26.03
CA ASN A 2 -56.43 49.96 25.42
C ASN A 2 -56.57 48.62 24.68
N PRO A 3 -56.15 48.48 23.46
CA PRO A 3 -56.01 47.15 22.89
C PRO A 3 -54.52 46.67 22.91
N ILE A 4 -54.44 45.52 23.40
CA ILE A 4 -53.27 44.66 23.62
C ILE A 4 -52.46 44.39 22.38
N GLY A 5 -51.15 44.65 22.46
CA GLY A 5 -50.17 44.28 21.44
C GLY A 5 -49.88 42.78 21.44
N ARG A 6 -50.03 42.14 20.28
CA ARG A 6 -49.63 40.73 20.03
C ARG A 6 -48.14 40.69 19.65
N ASN A 7 -47.32 40.22 20.59
CA ASN A 7 -45.93 39.87 20.29
C ASN A 7 -45.88 38.64 19.39
N LYS A 8 -45.36 38.80 18.16
CA LYS A 8 -44.98 37.68 17.27
C LYS A 8 -43.58 37.22 17.66
N ALA A 9 -43.51 36.08 18.33
CA ALA A 9 -42.23 35.39 18.51
C ALA A 9 -41.73 34.83 17.20
N VAL A 10 -40.63 35.38 16.70
CA VAL A 10 -39.87 34.82 15.54
C VAL A 10 -39.08 33.63 16.08
N ARG A 11 -39.49 32.43 15.70
CA ARG A 11 -38.68 31.20 15.90
C ARG A 11 -37.60 31.14 14.85
N VAL A 12 -36.36 31.42 15.24
CA VAL A 12 -35.17 31.15 14.42
C VAL A 12 -34.90 29.65 14.52
N LEU A 13 -35.12 28.93 13.41
CA LEU A 13 -34.66 27.55 13.26
C LEU A 13 -33.17 27.61 12.96
N VAL A 14 -32.34 27.25 13.93
CA VAL A 14 -30.92 26.99 13.69
C VAL A 14 -30.81 25.57 13.14
N ALA A 15 -30.65 25.45 11.82
CA ALA A 15 -30.31 24.18 11.20
C ALA A 15 -28.83 23.90 11.48
N SER A 16 -28.54 23.01 12.42
CA SER A 16 -27.21 22.48 12.66
C SER A 16 -26.86 21.56 11.51
N VAL A 17 -26.05 22.06 10.57
CA VAL A 17 -25.40 21.22 9.55
C VAL A 17 -24.31 20.44 10.26
N LEU A 18 -24.56 19.17 10.58
CA LEU A 18 -23.52 18.22 10.97
C LEU A 18 -22.65 17.96 9.74
N THR A 19 -21.56 18.68 9.62
CA THR A 19 -20.46 18.29 8.71
C THR A 19 -19.77 17.10 9.32
N THR A 20 -20.13 15.89 8.90
CA THR A 20 -19.32 14.70 9.11
C THR A 20 -18.02 14.87 8.33
N SER A 21 -16.99 15.37 9.01
CA SER A 21 -15.63 15.31 8.49
C SER A 21 -15.26 13.83 8.44
N PHE A 22 -15.33 13.25 7.26
CA PHE A 22 -14.64 11.99 6.98
C PHE A 22 -13.15 12.26 7.16
N MET A 23 -12.58 11.83 8.27
CA MET A 23 -11.14 11.66 8.37
C MET A 23 -10.76 10.57 7.39
N VAL A 24 -10.31 10.97 6.19
CA VAL A 24 -9.59 10.07 5.30
C VAL A 24 -8.30 9.76 6.04
N ALA A 25 -8.21 8.54 6.59
CA ALA A 25 -6.94 8.05 7.10
C ALA A 25 -5.89 8.17 5.98
N PRO A 26 -4.65 8.60 6.29
CA PRO A 26 -3.60 8.62 5.29
C PRO A 26 -3.49 7.21 4.72
N ALA A 27 -3.47 7.09 3.39
CA ALA A 27 -3.24 5.82 2.73
C ALA A 27 -1.88 5.30 3.17
N LEU A 28 -1.90 4.20 3.86
CA LEU A 28 -0.75 3.39 4.24
C LEU A 28 -0.60 2.38 3.10
N GLY A 29 0.60 2.01 2.71
CA GLY A 29 0.89 0.98 1.70
C GLY A 29 -0.03 -0.23 1.76
N TRP A 30 0.34 -1.36 1.24
CA TRP A 30 -0.48 -2.56 1.50
C TRP A 30 -1.02 -2.50 2.92
N GLY A 31 -2.32 -2.56 3.11
CA GLY A 31 -2.87 -2.53 4.46
C GLY A 31 -2.19 -3.56 5.35
N ARG A 32 -2.22 -3.37 6.65
CA ARG A 32 -1.52 -4.21 7.63
C ARG A 32 -1.61 -5.72 7.36
N VAL A 33 -2.76 -6.19 6.86
CA VAL A 33 -2.97 -7.62 6.50
C VAL A 33 -2.08 -8.01 5.32
N GLY A 34 -2.00 -7.20 4.27
CA GLY A 34 -1.18 -7.48 3.08
C GLY A 34 0.30 -7.58 3.43
N HIS A 35 0.85 -6.60 4.16
CA HIS A 35 2.23 -6.63 4.64
C HIS A 35 2.52 -7.89 5.47
N ARG A 36 1.67 -8.21 6.44
CA ARG A 36 1.87 -9.38 7.30
C ARG A 36 1.80 -10.70 6.53
N VAL A 37 0.91 -10.81 5.55
CA VAL A 37 0.80 -11.98 4.68
C VAL A 37 2.07 -12.14 3.82
N ALA A 38 2.51 -11.06 3.17
CA ALA A 38 3.74 -11.06 2.38
C ALA A 38 4.96 -11.40 3.25
N GLY A 39 5.07 -10.80 4.42
CA GLY A 39 6.12 -11.10 5.40
C GLY A 39 6.16 -12.57 5.83
N LYS A 40 5.00 -13.21 6.09
CA LYS A 40 4.91 -14.65 6.41
C LYS A 40 5.37 -15.53 5.26
N ILE A 41 4.97 -15.20 4.03
CA ILE A 41 5.38 -15.93 2.82
C ILE A 41 6.89 -15.79 2.63
N ALA A 42 7.44 -14.59 2.75
CA ALA A 42 8.87 -14.33 2.65
C ALA A 42 9.66 -15.12 3.70
N GLU A 43 9.24 -15.08 4.96
CA GLU A 43 9.89 -15.81 6.05
C GLU A 43 9.92 -17.32 5.82
N SER A 44 8.85 -17.88 5.27
CA SER A 44 8.76 -19.32 4.94
C SER A 44 9.74 -19.76 3.85
N ARG A 45 10.22 -18.81 3.04
CA ARG A 45 11.10 -19.05 1.88
C ARG A 45 12.54 -18.67 2.12
N LEU A 46 12.88 -18.17 3.32
CA LEU A 46 14.27 -17.86 3.67
C LEU A 46 15.13 -19.11 3.69
N THR A 47 16.36 -19.01 3.17
CA THR A 47 17.38 -20.01 3.41
C THR A 47 17.73 -20.08 4.90
N PRO A 48 18.26 -21.21 5.41
CA PRO A 48 18.68 -21.29 6.82
C PRO A 48 19.66 -20.18 7.22
N ALA A 49 20.57 -19.79 6.33
CA ALA A 49 21.53 -18.71 6.57
C ALA A 49 20.83 -17.36 6.66
N ALA A 50 19.90 -17.05 5.75
CA ALA A 50 19.13 -15.80 5.77
C ALA A 50 18.23 -15.75 7.02
N LYS A 51 17.59 -16.85 7.39
CA LYS A 51 16.78 -16.94 8.62
C LYS A 51 17.61 -16.65 9.88
N ALA A 52 18.80 -17.21 9.97
CA ALA A 52 19.70 -16.94 11.10
C ALA A 52 20.16 -15.46 11.12
N ALA A 53 20.46 -14.88 9.95
CA ALA A 53 20.86 -13.48 9.85
C ALA A 53 19.73 -12.51 10.24
N VAL A 54 18.49 -12.79 9.82
CA VAL A 54 17.29 -12.02 10.20
C VAL A 54 17.08 -12.12 11.71
N ALA A 55 17.09 -13.33 12.27
CA ALA A 55 16.92 -13.54 13.72
C ALA A 55 18.00 -12.85 14.56
N ALA A 56 19.23 -12.69 14.05
CA ALA A 56 20.29 -11.96 14.74
C ALA A 56 20.08 -10.44 14.77
N LEU A 57 19.27 -9.91 13.88
CA LEU A 57 18.97 -8.47 13.79
C LEU A 57 17.67 -8.09 14.50
N LEU A 58 16.62 -8.89 14.38
CA LEU A 58 15.33 -8.62 15.03
C LEU A 58 15.41 -8.83 16.56
N GLU A 59 14.42 -8.32 17.28
CA GLU A 59 14.31 -8.57 18.71
C GLU A 59 13.84 -10.01 18.96
N PRO A 60 14.19 -10.59 20.11
CA PRO A 60 13.78 -11.95 20.45
C PRO A 60 12.25 -12.14 20.34
N GLY A 61 11.82 -13.05 19.48
CA GLY A 61 10.40 -13.34 19.23
C GLY A 61 9.74 -12.50 18.12
N GLU A 62 10.41 -11.48 17.57
CA GLU A 62 9.92 -10.79 16.38
C GLU A 62 10.09 -11.66 15.13
N SER A 63 9.05 -11.70 14.29
CA SER A 63 9.06 -12.28 12.93
C SER A 63 9.16 -11.21 11.86
N ILE A 64 9.44 -11.61 10.61
CA ILE A 64 9.34 -10.71 9.45
C ILE A 64 7.93 -10.12 9.37
N ALA A 65 6.89 -10.91 9.58
CA ALA A 65 5.51 -10.44 9.55
C ALA A 65 5.20 -9.40 10.65
N ASP A 66 5.83 -9.50 11.83
CA ASP A 66 5.60 -8.52 12.90
C ASP A 66 6.22 -7.17 12.59
N VAL A 67 7.35 -7.16 11.90
CA VAL A 67 8.07 -5.92 11.54
C VAL A 67 7.70 -5.36 10.17
N SER A 68 6.93 -6.09 9.35
CA SER A 68 6.55 -5.67 8.00
C SER A 68 5.72 -4.37 7.97
N THR A 69 5.04 -4.02 9.06
CA THR A 69 4.27 -2.76 9.16
C THR A 69 5.01 -1.64 9.91
N TRP A 70 6.22 -1.90 10.38
CA TRP A 70 6.95 -0.96 11.24
C TRP A 70 7.25 0.38 10.55
N ALA A 71 7.58 0.37 9.25
CA ALA A 71 7.89 1.60 8.51
C ALA A 71 6.68 2.56 8.45
N ASP A 72 5.48 2.03 8.33
CA ASP A 72 4.25 2.81 8.43
C ASP A 72 4.00 3.37 9.83
N ASP A 73 4.27 2.58 10.86
CA ASP A 73 4.08 2.99 12.25
C ASP A 73 5.00 4.17 12.60
N VAL A 74 6.27 4.15 12.18
CA VAL A 74 7.24 5.22 12.46
C VAL A 74 7.05 6.46 11.60
N ARG A 75 6.36 6.39 10.47
CA ARG A 75 6.11 7.51 9.56
C ARG A 75 5.42 8.70 10.23
N ARG A 76 4.66 8.49 11.29
CA ARG A 76 4.02 9.56 12.06
C ARG A 76 5.03 10.47 12.75
N ASP A 77 6.10 9.87 13.25
CA ASP A 77 7.16 10.59 13.98
C ASP A 77 8.32 10.97 13.06
N ARG A 78 8.53 10.23 11.99
CA ARG A 78 9.58 10.42 10.98
C ARG A 78 8.95 10.76 9.63
N ARG A 79 8.38 11.96 9.53
CA ARG A 79 7.62 12.42 8.35
C ARG A 79 8.44 12.45 7.07
N GLU A 80 9.75 12.59 7.17
CA GLU A 80 10.68 12.52 6.05
C GLU A 80 10.66 11.18 5.33
N THR A 81 10.24 10.09 6.00
CA THR A 81 10.13 8.77 5.41
C THR A 81 8.90 8.59 4.52
N GLY A 82 7.91 9.47 4.65
CA GLY A 82 6.65 9.37 3.90
C GLY A 82 6.84 9.21 2.38
N PRO A 83 7.64 10.04 1.70
CA PRO A 83 7.90 9.90 0.26
C PRO A 83 8.63 8.61 -0.13
N TRP A 84 9.25 7.90 0.80
CA TRP A 84 10.04 6.71 0.52
C TRP A 84 9.18 5.45 0.22
N HIS A 85 7.87 5.51 0.53
CA HIS A 85 6.94 4.40 0.38
C HIS A 85 6.42 4.21 -1.06
N TYR A 86 6.68 5.16 -1.97
CA TYR A 86 6.11 5.13 -3.31
C TYR A 86 7.02 5.82 -4.34
N ILE A 87 6.69 5.66 -5.62
CA ILE A 87 7.18 6.47 -6.72
C ILE A 87 6.00 6.83 -7.64
N ASN A 88 5.97 8.06 -8.15
CA ASN A 88 4.89 8.53 -9.00
C ASN A 88 5.29 8.44 -10.48
N ILE A 89 5.05 7.30 -11.12
CA ILE A 89 5.25 7.10 -12.55
C ILE A 89 3.89 7.25 -13.26
N PRO A 90 3.72 8.15 -14.24
CA PRO A 90 2.49 8.22 -15.00
C PRO A 90 2.20 6.87 -15.67
N ILE A 91 0.98 6.36 -15.59
CA ILE A 91 0.61 5.07 -16.23
C ILE A 91 0.69 5.10 -17.76
N SER A 92 0.86 6.27 -18.38
CA SER A 92 1.17 6.42 -19.79
C SER A 92 2.62 6.07 -20.17
N GLU A 93 3.51 6.00 -19.19
CA GLU A 93 4.92 5.65 -19.42
C GLU A 93 5.06 4.14 -19.69
N PRO A 94 6.01 3.74 -20.56
CA PRO A 94 6.20 2.33 -20.88
C PRO A 94 6.91 1.54 -19.77
N LYS A 95 7.71 2.24 -18.93
CA LYS A 95 8.54 1.61 -17.88
C LYS A 95 9.03 2.65 -16.88
N TYR A 96 9.70 2.17 -15.83
CA TYR A 96 10.46 3.03 -14.93
C TYR A 96 11.51 3.88 -15.70
N ASP A 97 11.69 5.11 -15.23
CA ASP A 97 12.74 6.03 -15.67
C ASP A 97 13.20 6.85 -14.46
N ALA A 98 14.52 6.99 -14.29
CA ALA A 98 15.12 7.72 -13.17
C ALA A 98 14.71 9.20 -13.11
N LYS A 99 14.16 9.79 -14.20
CA LYS A 99 13.59 11.14 -14.22
C LYS A 99 12.42 11.33 -13.23
N PHE A 100 11.76 10.22 -12.81
CA PHE A 100 10.66 10.25 -11.84
C PHE A 100 11.11 10.17 -10.39
N VAL A 101 12.40 9.95 -10.13
CA VAL A 101 12.94 9.89 -8.76
C VAL A 101 12.97 11.30 -8.16
N PRO A 102 12.23 11.56 -7.08
CA PRO A 102 12.29 12.86 -6.41
C PRO A 102 13.60 13.04 -5.64
N LYS A 103 13.94 14.29 -5.32
CA LYS A 103 15.19 14.64 -4.65
C LYS A 103 15.36 13.95 -3.29
N GLU A 104 14.28 13.77 -2.56
CA GLU A 104 14.23 13.10 -1.24
C GLU A 104 14.32 11.57 -1.33
N GLY A 105 14.36 11.01 -2.53
CA GLY A 105 14.32 9.58 -2.77
C GLY A 105 12.89 9.04 -2.83
N CYS A 106 12.76 7.79 -3.23
CA CYS A 106 11.50 7.06 -3.39
C CYS A 106 11.72 5.57 -3.06
N VAL A 107 10.67 4.78 -3.12
CA VAL A 107 10.72 3.34 -2.80
C VAL A 107 11.83 2.61 -3.57
N VAL A 108 12.03 2.93 -4.86
CA VAL A 108 13.09 2.31 -5.69
C VAL A 108 14.48 2.57 -5.11
N THR A 109 14.83 3.83 -4.89
CA THR A 109 16.16 4.20 -4.41
C THR A 109 16.39 3.81 -2.96
N LYS A 110 15.33 3.81 -2.14
CA LYS A 110 15.44 3.45 -0.72
C LYS A 110 15.64 1.95 -0.49
N ILE A 111 15.11 1.10 -1.34
CA ILE A 111 15.45 -0.33 -1.32
C ILE A 111 16.96 -0.52 -1.47
N ASP A 112 17.59 0.15 -2.44
CA ASP A 112 19.04 0.03 -2.64
C ASP A 112 19.85 0.66 -1.51
N ASP A 113 19.41 1.79 -0.96
CA ASP A 113 20.08 2.43 0.18
C ASP A 113 20.09 1.47 1.39
N PHE A 114 18.94 0.89 1.75
CA PHE A 114 18.84 -0.02 2.89
C PHE A 114 19.50 -1.38 2.63
N ARG A 115 19.53 -1.87 1.39
CA ARG A 115 20.33 -3.06 1.04
C ARG A 115 21.82 -2.83 1.31
N LYS A 116 22.36 -1.66 0.97
CA LYS A 116 23.77 -1.31 1.23
C LYS A 116 24.07 -1.27 2.73
N ILE A 117 23.20 -0.61 3.53
CA ILE A 117 23.34 -0.55 5.00
C ILE A 117 23.27 -1.96 5.60
N LEU A 118 22.29 -2.76 5.18
CA LEU A 118 22.11 -4.12 5.68
C LEU A 118 23.32 -5.01 5.36
N ALA A 119 23.93 -4.84 4.19
CA ALA A 119 25.11 -5.60 3.75
C ALA A 119 26.42 -5.16 4.45
N ASP A 120 26.49 -3.94 4.97
CA ASP A 120 27.67 -3.46 5.70
C ASP A 120 27.74 -4.09 7.09
N THR A 121 28.56 -5.15 7.22
CA THR A 121 28.75 -5.85 8.49
C THR A 121 29.45 -4.99 9.56
N LYS A 122 30.01 -3.84 9.21
CA LYS A 122 30.65 -2.88 10.15
C LYS A 122 29.64 -1.84 10.66
N ALA A 123 28.50 -1.67 10.01
CA ALA A 123 27.45 -0.77 10.47
C ALA A 123 26.89 -1.24 11.83
N PRO A 124 26.49 -0.32 12.72
CA PRO A 124 25.89 -0.65 14.00
C PRO A 124 24.68 -1.61 13.87
N ARG A 125 24.53 -2.55 14.80
CA ARG A 125 23.42 -3.53 14.78
C ARG A 125 22.06 -2.83 14.66
N LEU A 126 21.81 -1.74 15.39
CA LEU A 126 20.54 -1.01 15.36
C LEU A 126 20.26 -0.37 14.00
N GLU A 127 21.28 0.16 13.33
CA GLU A 127 21.16 0.73 12.00
C GLU A 127 20.83 -0.36 10.97
N ARG A 128 21.46 -1.52 11.05
CA ARG A 128 21.17 -2.67 10.20
C ARG A 128 19.79 -3.28 10.50
N GLN A 129 19.36 -3.29 11.76
CA GLN A 129 18.01 -3.71 12.14
C GLN A 129 16.95 -2.79 11.52
N GLU A 130 17.13 -1.48 11.62
CA GLU A 130 16.23 -0.49 11.02
C GLU A 130 16.21 -0.64 9.49
N ALA A 131 17.40 -0.81 8.88
CA ALA A 131 17.52 -1.04 7.44
C ALA A 131 16.78 -2.31 7.00
N LEU A 132 16.82 -3.39 7.78
CA LEU A 132 16.07 -4.61 7.54
C LEU A 132 14.56 -4.35 7.58
N LYS A 133 14.06 -3.65 8.59
CA LYS A 133 12.64 -3.33 8.75
C LYS A 133 12.12 -2.46 7.60
N PHE A 134 12.86 -1.44 7.19
CA PHE A 134 12.53 -0.65 6.00
C PHE A 134 12.59 -1.47 4.71
N LEU A 135 13.61 -2.31 4.55
CA LEU A 135 13.76 -3.13 3.34
C LEU A 135 12.61 -4.09 3.15
N ILE A 136 12.17 -4.78 4.22
CA ILE A 136 11.01 -5.67 4.21
C ILE A 136 9.79 -4.89 3.69
N HIS A 137 9.45 -3.80 4.33
CA HIS A 137 8.28 -2.99 4.02
C HIS A 137 8.33 -2.40 2.60
N PHE A 138 9.46 -1.83 2.20
CA PHE A 138 9.56 -1.16 0.89
C PHE A 138 9.58 -2.13 -0.28
N VAL A 139 10.08 -3.35 -0.12
CA VAL A 139 9.92 -4.38 -1.15
C VAL A 139 8.43 -4.73 -1.31
N GLU A 140 7.67 -4.77 -0.24
CA GLU A 140 6.24 -5.02 -0.28
C GLU A 140 5.48 -3.84 -0.91
N ASP A 141 5.81 -2.59 -0.53
CA ASP A 141 5.24 -1.37 -1.12
C ASP A 141 5.54 -1.24 -2.62
N MET A 142 6.74 -1.62 -3.05
CA MET A 142 7.13 -1.62 -4.46
C MET A 142 6.21 -2.51 -5.30
N HIS A 143 5.66 -3.58 -4.73
CA HIS A 143 4.75 -4.49 -5.40
C HIS A 143 3.27 -4.15 -5.18
N GLN A 144 2.97 -3.02 -4.54
CA GLN A 144 1.64 -2.42 -4.52
C GLN A 144 1.48 -1.51 -5.75
N PRO A 145 0.65 -1.85 -6.73
CA PRO A 145 0.69 -1.21 -8.05
C PRO A 145 0.46 0.30 -8.02
N VAL A 146 -0.48 0.78 -7.20
CA VAL A 146 -0.78 2.22 -7.11
C VAL A 146 0.19 3.01 -6.22
N HIS A 147 1.19 2.34 -5.61
CA HIS A 147 2.37 2.98 -5.06
C HIS A 147 3.40 3.33 -6.13
N VAL A 148 3.28 2.76 -7.32
CA VAL A 148 4.21 2.97 -8.43
C VAL A 148 3.56 3.77 -9.54
N GLY A 149 2.37 3.36 -10.01
CA GLY A 149 1.67 4.00 -11.11
C GLY A 149 0.59 4.99 -10.67
N HIS A 150 0.48 6.14 -11.38
CA HIS A 150 -0.56 7.14 -11.09
C HIS A 150 -1.11 7.82 -12.35
N ARG A 151 -2.28 8.45 -12.22
CA ARG A 151 -2.94 9.29 -13.23
C ARG A 151 -3.01 10.76 -12.80
N ASN A 152 -1.96 11.27 -12.16
CA ASN A 152 -1.92 12.58 -11.52
C ASN A 152 -2.99 12.73 -10.41
N ASP A 153 -3.22 11.65 -9.68
CA ASP A 153 -4.26 11.47 -8.68
C ASP A 153 -3.72 10.87 -7.37
N ARG A 154 -2.43 11.05 -7.12
CA ARG A 154 -1.72 10.54 -5.94
C ARG A 154 -1.88 9.02 -5.79
N GLY A 155 -1.62 8.26 -6.88
CA GLY A 155 -1.76 6.81 -6.86
C GLY A 155 -3.19 6.36 -6.57
N GLY A 156 -4.22 7.01 -7.16
CA GLY A 156 -5.62 6.66 -6.97
C GLY A 156 -6.29 7.19 -5.69
N ASN A 157 -5.57 7.92 -4.83
CA ASN A 157 -6.18 8.53 -3.64
C ASN A 157 -7.27 9.54 -4.00
N ASP A 158 -7.12 10.27 -5.09
CA ASP A 158 -8.08 11.27 -5.56
C ASP A 158 -9.17 10.66 -6.46
N LEU A 159 -9.01 9.41 -6.90
CA LEU A 159 -10.01 8.70 -7.70
C LEU A 159 -11.04 8.01 -6.79
N GLN A 160 -12.11 8.76 -6.49
CA GLN A 160 -13.23 8.24 -5.70
C GLN A 160 -14.02 7.20 -6.49
N VAL A 161 -14.26 6.04 -5.87
CA VAL A 161 -14.99 4.90 -6.44
C VAL A 161 -16.02 4.37 -5.44
N GLN A 162 -16.89 3.47 -5.89
CA GLN A 162 -17.72 2.65 -5.03
C GLN A 162 -17.22 1.20 -5.11
N PHE A 163 -16.77 0.66 -3.99
CA PHE A 163 -16.35 -0.75 -3.91
C PHE A 163 -17.42 -1.56 -3.20
N PHE A 164 -18.07 -2.46 -3.94
CA PHE A 164 -19.27 -3.19 -3.49
C PHE A 164 -20.38 -2.31 -2.91
N GLY A 165 -20.57 -1.13 -3.49
CA GLY A 165 -21.59 -0.17 -3.05
C GLY A 165 -21.15 0.80 -1.95
N GLU A 166 -20.00 0.56 -1.32
CA GLU A 166 -19.43 1.43 -0.30
C GLU A 166 -18.48 2.47 -0.92
N GLY A 167 -18.52 3.69 -0.41
CA GLY A 167 -17.64 4.76 -0.86
C GLY A 167 -16.18 4.48 -0.48
N SER A 168 -15.28 4.60 -1.46
CA SER A 168 -13.84 4.40 -1.29
C SER A 168 -13.06 5.25 -2.29
N ASN A 169 -11.75 5.11 -2.32
CA ASN A 169 -10.89 5.54 -3.41
C ASN A 169 -10.10 4.34 -3.95
N LEU A 170 -9.57 4.46 -5.17
CA LEU A 170 -8.87 3.35 -5.81
C LEU A 170 -7.68 2.86 -4.98
N HIS A 171 -6.92 3.77 -4.37
CA HIS A 171 -5.78 3.43 -3.52
C HIS A 171 -6.20 2.53 -2.35
N SER A 172 -7.21 2.93 -1.59
CA SER A 172 -7.72 2.14 -0.46
C SER A 172 -8.31 0.80 -0.87
N VAL A 173 -8.88 0.69 -2.07
CA VAL A 173 -9.33 -0.60 -2.61
C VAL A 173 -8.15 -1.56 -2.78
N TRP A 174 -7.01 -1.08 -3.29
CA TRP A 174 -5.81 -1.88 -3.47
C TRP A 174 -5.07 -2.15 -2.16
N ASP A 175 -4.95 -1.15 -1.28
CA ASP A 175 -4.25 -1.36 -0.01
C ASP A 175 -4.92 -2.39 0.89
N SER A 176 -6.24 -2.37 0.95
CA SER A 176 -6.95 -3.17 1.94
C SER A 176 -8.26 -3.77 1.43
N GLY A 177 -8.97 -3.06 0.55
CA GLY A 177 -10.33 -3.41 0.16
C GLY A 177 -10.45 -4.81 -0.42
N LEU A 178 -9.60 -5.15 -1.38
CA LEU A 178 -9.59 -6.46 -2.04
C LEU A 178 -9.38 -7.59 -1.02
N LEU A 179 -8.33 -7.52 -0.21
CA LEU A 179 -8.01 -8.57 0.77
C LEU A 179 -9.06 -8.68 1.87
N THR A 180 -9.55 -7.53 2.37
CA THR A 180 -10.54 -7.51 3.45
C THR A 180 -11.89 -8.05 2.98
N ARG A 181 -12.27 -7.75 1.73
CA ARG A 181 -13.55 -8.17 1.15
C ARG A 181 -13.64 -9.68 0.99
N ALA A 182 -12.56 -10.34 0.61
CA ALA A 182 -12.50 -11.78 0.44
C ALA A 182 -12.66 -12.56 1.77
N LYS A 183 -12.57 -11.87 2.93
CA LYS A 183 -12.83 -12.43 4.28
C LYS A 183 -11.94 -13.61 4.68
N HIS A 184 -10.79 -13.78 4.04
CA HIS A 184 -9.80 -14.76 4.48
C HIS A 184 -8.98 -14.21 5.66
N SER A 185 -8.64 -15.09 6.58
CA SER A 185 -7.64 -14.81 7.62
C SER A 185 -6.25 -14.67 6.99
N GLU A 186 -5.30 -14.07 7.73
CA GLU A 186 -3.89 -14.01 7.29
C GLU A 186 -3.34 -15.41 6.94
N SER A 187 -3.70 -16.43 7.71
CA SER A 187 -3.22 -17.80 7.49
C SER A 187 -3.80 -18.43 6.23
N GLU A 188 -5.07 -18.18 5.95
CA GLU A 188 -5.71 -18.63 4.70
C GLU A 188 -5.12 -17.92 3.49
N TRP A 189 -4.87 -16.61 3.56
CA TRP A 189 -4.16 -15.88 2.50
C TRP A 189 -2.76 -16.44 2.25
N VAL A 190 -1.99 -16.71 3.30
CA VAL A 190 -0.65 -17.31 3.17
C VAL A 190 -0.74 -18.67 2.48
N GLU A 191 -1.73 -19.50 2.82
CA GLU A 191 -1.91 -20.81 2.20
C GLU A 191 -2.29 -20.69 0.71
N ILE A 192 -3.29 -19.83 0.38
CA ILE A 192 -3.75 -19.60 -0.99
C ILE A 192 -2.58 -19.12 -1.87
N LEU A 193 -1.90 -18.07 -1.45
CA LEU A 193 -0.83 -17.44 -2.22
C LEU A 193 0.40 -18.35 -2.32
N SER A 194 0.77 -19.04 -1.23
CA SER A 194 1.92 -19.95 -1.24
C SER A 194 1.72 -21.14 -2.18
N LYS A 195 0.48 -21.64 -2.30
CA LYS A 195 0.14 -22.72 -3.25
C LYS A 195 0.17 -22.24 -4.71
N ALA A 196 -0.16 -20.98 -4.95
CA ALA A 196 -0.15 -20.40 -6.29
C ALA A 196 1.28 -20.14 -6.82
N ILE A 197 2.28 -20.02 -5.93
CA ILE A 197 3.66 -19.72 -6.32
C ILE A 197 4.42 -21.01 -6.61
N THR A 198 4.71 -21.29 -7.89
CA THR A 198 5.56 -22.44 -8.27
C THR A 198 7.05 -22.19 -7.96
N PRO A 199 7.87 -23.23 -7.85
CA PRO A 199 9.32 -23.07 -7.68
C PRO A 199 9.96 -22.24 -8.79
N GLU A 200 9.54 -22.44 -10.05
CA GLU A 200 10.04 -21.72 -11.21
C GLU A 200 9.69 -20.23 -11.15
N GLN A 201 8.44 -19.89 -10.74
CA GLN A 201 8.02 -18.51 -10.52
C GLN A 201 8.84 -17.87 -9.40
N ALA A 202 9.04 -18.58 -8.27
CA ALA A 202 9.83 -18.08 -7.16
C ALA A 202 11.28 -17.80 -7.57
N GLU A 203 11.88 -18.65 -8.42
CA GLU A 203 13.22 -18.43 -8.98
C GLU A 203 13.28 -17.19 -9.88
N VAL A 204 12.30 -17.01 -10.76
CA VAL A 204 12.22 -15.84 -11.64
C VAL A 204 12.02 -14.56 -10.84
N TRP A 205 11.05 -14.55 -9.92
CA TRP A 205 10.71 -13.36 -9.13
C TRP A 205 11.77 -12.97 -8.10
N SER A 206 12.65 -13.89 -7.71
CA SER A 206 13.79 -13.57 -6.84
C SER A 206 14.93 -12.85 -7.55
N LYS A 207 14.83 -12.70 -8.87
CA LYS A 207 15.79 -12.00 -9.71
C LYS A 207 15.28 -10.59 -10.04
N GLY A 208 16.15 -9.75 -10.56
CA GLY A 208 15.79 -8.40 -10.97
C GLY A 208 16.28 -7.33 -9.99
N THR A 209 16.04 -6.11 -10.39
CA THR A 209 16.42 -4.89 -9.67
C THR A 209 15.17 -4.15 -9.21
N PRO A 210 15.26 -3.21 -8.27
CA PRO A 210 14.12 -2.36 -7.89
C PRO A 210 13.49 -1.62 -9.08
N GLU A 211 14.27 -1.27 -10.10
CA GLU A 211 13.79 -0.66 -11.35
C GLU A 211 12.96 -1.62 -12.19
N ASP A 212 13.37 -2.90 -12.25
CA ASP A 212 12.61 -3.96 -12.93
C ASP A 212 11.27 -4.17 -12.22
N TRP A 213 11.26 -4.30 -10.89
CA TRP A 213 10.04 -4.45 -10.08
C TRP A 213 9.11 -3.24 -10.19
N ALA A 214 9.66 -2.01 -10.24
CA ALA A 214 8.86 -0.81 -10.49
C ALA A 214 8.20 -0.85 -11.87
N THR A 215 8.89 -1.38 -12.88
CA THR A 215 8.33 -1.55 -14.22
C THR A 215 7.21 -2.59 -14.24
N GLU A 216 7.40 -3.73 -13.56
CA GLU A 216 6.37 -4.78 -13.42
C GLU A 216 5.12 -4.23 -12.69
N SER A 217 5.32 -3.54 -11.57
CA SER A 217 4.23 -2.94 -10.80
C SER A 217 3.50 -1.84 -11.58
N LEU A 218 4.20 -1.08 -12.42
CA LEU A 218 3.58 -0.11 -13.33
C LEU A 218 2.61 -0.78 -14.32
N GLU A 219 2.96 -1.95 -14.86
CA GLU A 219 2.07 -2.68 -15.76
C GLU A 219 0.79 -3.14 -15.04
N ILE A 220 0.91 -3.59 -13.79
CA ILE A 220 -0.27 -3.94 -12.99
C ILE A 220 -1.08 -2.67 -12.64
N ALA A 221 -0.41 -1.53 -12.35
CA ALA A 221 -1.11 -0.26 -12.14
C ALA A 221 -1.98 0.14 -13.33
N LYS A 222 -1.50 -0.06 -14.57
CA LYS A 222 -2.31 0.19 -15.78
C LYS A 222 -3.60 -0.61 -15.79
N LEU A 223 -3.57 -1.86 -15.28
CA LEU A 223 -4.75 -2.71 -15.15
C LEU A 223 -5.65 -2.26 -13.99
N ALA A 224 -5.05 -1.84 -12.87
CA ALA A 224 -5.77 -1.35 -11.70
C ALA A 224 -6.68 -0.15 -12.02
N TYR A 225 -6.29 0.68 -12.99
CA TYR A 225 -7.08 1.83 -13.46
C TYR A 225 -8.16 1.48 -14.50
N LYS A 226 -8.41 0.20 -14.75
CA LYS A 226 -9.43 -0.25 -15.70
C LYS A 226 -10.60 -0.93 -15.00
N SER A 227 -11.80 -0.64 -15.48
CA SER A 227 -13.01 -1.35 -15.07
C SER A 227 -13.02 -2.78 -15.63
N GLN A 228 -13.82 -3.63 -14.99
CA GLN A 228 -14.02 -5.00 -15.42
C GLN A 228 -15.53 -5.28 -15.58
N PRO A 229 -15.95 -6.02 -16.60
CA PRO A 229 -15.10 -6.77 -17.54
C PRO A 229 -14.72 -5.99 -18.83
N ASP A 230 -15.18 -4.75 -19.02
CA ASP A 230 -15.08 -4.03 -20.29
C ASP A 230 -13.71 -3.39 -20.57
N GLY A 231 -12.83 -3.34 -19.58
CA GLY A 231 -11.48 -2.76 -19.68
C GLY A 231 -11.46 -1.25 -19.89
N ALA A 232 -12.59 -0.55 -19.70
CA ALA A 232 -12.65 0.90 -19.82
C ALA A 232 -11.86 1.58 -18.69
N GLU A 233 -11.36 2.78 -18.96
CA GLU A 233 -10.68 3.55 -17.91
C GLU A 233 -11.63 3.95 -16.78
N LEU A 234 -11.20 3.73 -15.54
CA LEU A 234 -11.96 4.14 -14.37
C LEU A 234 -12.16 5.64 -14.32
N LYS A 235 -13.37 6.05 -14.00
CA LYS A 235 -13.76 7.45 -13.78
C LYS A 235 -14.23 7.62 -12.34
N LYS A 236 -14.26 8.85 -11.87
CA LYS A 236 -14.83 9.21 -10.56
C LYS A 236 -16.25 8.63 -10.44
N GLY A 237 -16.51 7.94 -9.33
CA GLY A 237 -17.77 7.26 -9.07
C GLY A 237 -17.92 5.90 -9.72
N ALA A 238 -16.87 5.35 -10.34
CA ALA A 238 -16.89 3.98 -10.89
C ALA A 238 -17.32 2.98 -9.83
N LYS A 239 -18.12 1.99 -10.25
CA LYS A 239 -18.61 0.91 -9.39
C LYS A 239 -17.73 -0.32 -9.58
N LEU A 240 -16.98 -0.66 -8.57
CA LEU A 240 -16.10 -1.81 -8.52
C LEU A 240 -16.80 -2.91 -7.72
N GLY A 241 -17.11 -4.02 -8.35
CA GLY A 241 -17.81 -5.17 -7.76
C GLY A 241 -17.03 -6.46 -7.99
N GLN A 242 -17.75 -7.58 -8.02
CA GLN A 242 -17.18 -8.92 -8.12
C GLN A 242 -16.24 -9.08 -9.32
N ALA A 243 -16.63 -8.60 -10.50
CA ALA A 243 -15.79 -8.71 -11.70
C ALA A 243 -14.43 -7.99 -11.54
N TYR A 244 -14.39 -6.88 -10.79
CA TYR A 244 -13.13 -6.19 -10.50
C TYR A 244 -12.29 -6.98 -9.47
N GLU A 245 -12.92 -7.54 -8.45
CA GLU A 245 -12.25 -8.41 -7.47
C GLU A 245 -11.67 -9.65 -8.13
N ASP A 246 -12.47 -10.40 -8.92
CA ASP A 246 -12.04 -11.62 -9.61
C ASP A 246 -10.89 -11.40 -10.61
N ALA A 247 -10.81 -10.21 -11.19
CA ALA A 247 -9.74 -9.86 -12.13
C ALA A 247 -8.41 -9.47 -11.45
N ASN A 248 -8.44 -9.15 -10.14
CA ASN A 248 -7.31 -8.60 -9.41
C ASN A 248 -6.92 -9.41 -8.16
N LEU A 249 -7.62 -10.50 -7.87
CA LEU A 249 -7.25 -11.51 -6.86
C LEU A 249 -7.09 -12.88 -7.51
N PRO A 250 -6.20 -13.75 -6.98
CA PRO A 250 -6.04 -15.13 -7.43
C PRO A 250 -7.25 -15.99 -7.12
#